data_b9a44220785cc14d954e16fe2f379884
#
_entry.id   b9a44220785cc14d954e16fe2f379884
#
_cell.length_a   1.000
_cell.length_b   1.000
_cell.length_c   1.000
_cell.angle_alpha   90.00
_cell.angle_beta   90.00
_cell.angle_gamma   90.00
#
_symmetry.space_group_name_H-M   'P 1'
#
loop_
_entity.id
_entity.type
_entity.pdbx_description
1 polymer ?
#
loop_
_entity_poly.entity_id
_entity_poly.type
_entity_poly.pdbx_seq_one_letter_code
_entity_poly.pdbx_strand_id
1 'polypeptide(L)'
;MIERMDKPYFEDYAVDMPLPSIDFGPMDRFDYIPIALILRDTNPLHLDRVYAQERGLHDVVQQGPLNQAYLYCYFTSLLHNPWDLVGTKMRFAANVFPEDTLRCGGEVLALEPIEGSGGVIICAVWQRNQKGEVILKGEASARIPSRS
;
A
#
# COMPACT_ATOMS: atom_id res chain seq x y z
N MET A 1 9.16 -9.50 -11.64
CA MET A 1 7.97 -10.29 -12.06
C MET A 1 7.42 -10.87 -10.77
N ILE A 2 6.23 -10.45 -10.33
CA ILE A 2 5.58 -11.05 -9.16
C ILE A 2 5.20 -12.46 -9.59
N GLU A 3 5.82 -13.46 -8.99
CA GLU A 3 5.48 -14.87 -9.19
C GLU A 3 3.97 -15.00 -8.98
N ARG A 4 3.28 -15.70 -9.85
CA ARG A 4 1.83 -15.91 -9.79
C ARG A 4 1.53 -16.78 -8.55
N MET A 5 1.43 -16.14 -7.38
CA MET A 5 0.95 -16.83 -6.19
C MET A 5 -0.48 -17.29 -6.47
N ASP A 6 -0.79 -18.54 -6.16
CA ASP A 6 -2.17 -19.02 -6.16
C ASP A 6 -2.95 -18.13 -5.19
N LYS A 7 -3.90 -17.37 -5.75
CA LYS A 7 -4.67 -16.41 -4.97
C LYS A 7 -5.71 -17.18 -4.14
N PRO A 8 -5.75 -16.96 -2.82
CA PRO A 8 -6.67 -17.69 -1.95
C PRO A 8 -8.11 -17.32 -2.25
N TYR A 9 -9.01 -18.30 -2.08
CA TYR A 9 -10.44 -18.12 -2.12
C TYR A 9 -10.96 -17.74 -0.73
N PHE A 10 -12.24 -17.36 -0.65
CA PHE A 10 -12.82 -16.87 0.61
C PHE A 10 -12.67 -17.88 1.76
N GLU A 11 -12.81 -19.16 1.47
CA GLU A 11 -12.71 -20.26 2.43
C GLU A 11 -11.29 -20.49 2.98
N ASP A 12 -10.29 -19.93 2.32
CA ASP A 12 -8.88 -20.02 2.74
C ASP A 12 -8.49 -18.94 3.76
N TYR A 13 -9.34 -17.94 3.97
CA TYR A 13 -9.08 -16.87 4.91
C TYR A 13 -9.61 -17.18 6.31
N ALA A 14 -8.90 -16.73 7.32
CA ALA A 14 -9.31 -16.77 8.72
C ALA A 14 -9.04 -15.42 9.39
N VAL A 15 -9.81 -15.07 10.40
CA VAL A 15 -9.52 -13.91 11.25
C VAL A 15 -8.15 -14.09 11.90
N ASP A 16 -7.41 -13.00 12.04
CA ASP A 16 -6.01 -12.93 12.51
C ASP A 16 -4.98 -13.60 11.57
N MET A 17 -5.40 -14.05 10.39
CA MET A 17 -4.48 -14.61 9.40
C MET A 17 -3.57 -13.50 8.85
N PRO A 18 -2.22 -13.65 8.93
CA PRO A 18 -1.30 -12.70 8.33
C PRO A 18 -1.37 -12.77 6.80
N LEU A 19 -1.36 -11.61 6.16
CA LEU A 19 -1.22 -11.50 4.72
C LEU A 19 0.28 -11.55 4.33
N PRO A 20 0.63 -12.10 3.15
CA PRO A 20 2.01 -12.09 2.66
C PRO A 20 2.52 -10.65 2.59
N SER A 21 3.80 -10.42 2.91
CA SER A 21 4.42 -9.10 2.77
C SER A 21 5.14 -8.97 1.44
N ILE A 22 5.14 -7.77 0.88
CA ILE A 22 5.84 -7.43 -0.37
C ILE A 22 6.71 -6.20 -0.13
N ASP A 23 7.94 -6.24 -0.65
CA ASP A 23 8.89 -5.13 -0.60
C ASP A 23 8.89 -4.37 -1.93
N PHE A 24 8.99 -3.04 -1.85
CA PHE A 24 9.12 -2.12 -2.98
C PHE A 24 10.33 -1.22 -2.78
N GLY A 25 10.98 -0.84 -3.86
CA GLY A 25 12.11 0.09 -3.83
C GLY A 25 13.47 -0.57 -4.12
N PRO A 26 14.58 0.13 -3.86
CA PRO A 26 14.64 1.44 -3.20
C PRO A 26 13.93 2.53 -3.98
N MET A 27 13.37 3.52 -3.26
CA MET A 27 12.65 4.64 -3.88
C MET A 27 13.61 5.56 -4.61
N ASP A 28 13.25 5.95 -5.83
CA ASP A 28 14.06 6.85 -6.64
C ASP A 28 13.42 8.25 -6.68
N ARG A 29 14.21 9.27 -6.30
CA ARG A 29 13.75 10.67 -6.35
C ARG A 29 13.29 11.11 -7.75
N PHE A 30 13.81 10.50 -8.81
CA PHE A 30 13.43 10.82 -10.18
C PHE A 30 12.01 10.36 -10.53
N ASP A 31 11.47 9.38 -9.81
CA ASP A 31 10.08 8.95 -9.95
C ASP A 31 9.09 10.01 -9.43
N TYR A 32 9.54 10.91 -8.53
CA TYR A 32 8.68 11.96 -7.97
C TYR A 32 8.31 13.02 -9.03
N ILE A 33 9.15 13.23 -10.05
CA ILE A 33 8.94 14.24 -11.11
C ILE A 33 7.69 13.92 -11.94
N PRO A 34 7.57 12.74 -12.58
CA PRO A 34 6.36 12.41 -13.34
C PRO A 34 5.11 12.35 -12.45
N ILE A 35 5.24 11.93 -11.20
CA ILE A 35 4.12 11.93 -10.26
C ILE A 35 3.66 13.35 -9.95
N ALA A 36 4.57 14.29 -9.72
CA ALA A 36 4.23 15.70 -9.54
C ALA A 36 3.46 16.27 -10.73
N LEU A 37 3.85 15.89 -11.95
CA LEU A 37 3.17 16.32 -13.17
C LEU A 37 1.76 15.72 -13.29
N ILE A 38 1.61 14.43 -13.02
CA ILE A 38 0.32 13.71 -13.09
C ILE A 38 -0.65 14.28 -12.04
N LEU A 39 -0.18 14.48 -10.81
CA LEU A 39 -0.99 14.99 -9.71
C LEU A 39 -1.18 16.52 -9.77
N ARG A 40 -0.45 17.21 -10.64
CA ARG A 40 -0.32 18.68 -10.64
C ARG A 40 0.11 19.21 -9.26
N ASP A 41 0.94 18.44 -8.58
CA ASP A 41 1.50 18.77 -7.28
C ASP A 41 2.88 19.44 -7.45
N THR A 42 2.88 20.74 -7.40
CA THR A 42 4.09 21.57 -7.58
C THR A 42 4.78 21.87 -6.26
N ASN A 43 4.43 21.20 -5.17
CA ASN A 43 5.05 21.42 -3.86
C ASN A 43 6.56 21.12 -3.92
N PRO A 44 7.42 22.12 -3.70
CA PRO A 44 8.86 21.94 -3.83
C PRO A 44 9.48 20.99 -2.81
N LEU A 45 8.76 20.60 -1.74
CA LEU A 45 9.20 19.54 -0.82
C LEU A 45 9.47 18.21 -1.53
N HIS A 46 8.83 17.96 -2.66
CA HIS A 46 8.99 16.73 -3.44
C HIS A 46 10.09 16.81 -4.50
N LEU A 47 10.53 18.01 -4.88
CA LEU A 47 11.35 18.22 -6.07
C LEU A 47 12.66 18.96 -5.78
N ASP A 48 12.67 19.86 -4.80
CA ASP A 48 13.81 20.73 -4.47
C ASP A 48 14.41 20.34 -3.12
N ARG A 49 15.61 19.76 -3.18
CA ARG A 49 16.35 19.29 -2.00
C ARG A 49 16.74 20.44 -1.07
N VAL A 50 17.15 21.59 -1.64
CA VAL A 50 17.55 22.76 -0.84
C VAL A 50 16.34 23.29 -0.07
N TYR A 51 15.21 23.43 -0.75
CA TYR A 51 13.97 23.83 -0.13
C TYR A 51 13.52 22.88 1.00
N ALA A 52 13.65 21.57 0.80
CA ALA A 52 13.33 20.57 1.82
C ALA A 52 14.26 20.68 3.04
N GLN A 53 15.55 20.85 2.80
CA GLN A 53 16.55 21.00 3.87
C GLN A 53 16.37 22.29 4.70
N GLU A 54 16.02 23.40 4.07
CA GLU A 54 15.66 24.65 4.77
C GLU A 54 14.46 24.50 5.72
N ARG A 55 13.63 23.45 5.52
CA ARG A 55 12.47 23.09 6.35
C ARG A 55 12.72 21.94 7.31
N GLY A 56 13.99 21.58 7.51
CA GLY A 56 14.40 20.59 8.50
C GLY A 56 14.31 19.13 8.03
N LEU A 57 14.05 18.89 6.74
CA LEU A 57 14.13 17.56 6.15
C LEU A 57 15.55 17.28 5.64
N HIS A 58 15.98 16.03 5.61
CA HIS A 58 17.32 15.70 5.10
C HIS A 58 17.36 15.57 3.57
N ASP A 59 16.23 15.31 2.93
CA ASP A 59 16.07 15.21 1.48
C ASP A 59 14.62 15.55 1.07
N VAL A 60 14.34 15.50 -0.23
CA VAL A 60 12.96 15.57 -0.76
C VAL A 60 12.14 14.41 -0.22
N VAL A 61 10.84 14.60 -0.09
CA VAL A 61 9.92 13.57 0.38
C VAL A 61 9.04 13.05 -0.76
N GLN A 62 8.74 11.77 -0.73
CA GLN A 62 7.82 11.15 -1.68
C GLN A 62 6.40 11.69 -1.44
N GLN A 63 5.65 11.88 -2.52
CA GLN A 63 4.25 12.31 -2.43
C GLN A 63 3.40 11.29 -1.69
N GLY A 64 2.51 11.76 -0.82
CA GLY A 64 1.58 10.89 -0.09
C GLY A 64 0.75 9.97 -1.00
N PRO A 65 0.16 10.46 -2.09
CA PRO A 65 -0.53 9.62 -3.06
C PRO A 65 0.34 8.51 -3.67
N LEU A 66 1.65 8.75 -3.86
CA LEU A 66 2.56 7.71 -4.34
C LEU A 66 2.81 6.63 -3.27
N ASN A 67 2.96 7.01 -2.00
CA ASN A 67 3.02 6.05 -0.89
C ASN A 67 1.77 5.17 -0.87
N GLN A 68 0.60 5.77 -1.02
CA GLN A 68 -0.68 5.08 -1.05
C GLN A 68 -0.81 4.15 -2.28
N ALA A 69 -0.29 4.56 -3.44
CA ALA A 69 -0.29 3.75 -4.64
C ALA A 69 0.48 2.42 -4.45
N TYR A 70 1.62 2.43 -3.77
CA TYR A 70 2.35 1.20 -3.44
C TYR A 70 1.52 0.25 -2.55
N LEU A 71 0.81 0.80 -1.57
CA LEU A 71 -0.07 -0.01 -0.72
C LEU A 71 -1.27 -0.58 -1.50
N TYR A 72 -1.82 0.18 -2.44
CA TYR A 72 -2.86 -0.32 -3.35
C TYR A 72 -2.32 -1.41 -4.27
N CYS A 73 -1.15 -1.23 -4.87
CA CYS A 73 -0.50 -2.25 -5.68
C CYS A 73 -0.29 -3.54 -4.87
N TYR A 74 0.19 -3.41 -3.63
CA TYR A 74 0.32 -4.53 -2.71
C TYR A 74 -1.02 -5.26 -2.51
N PHE A 75 -2.03 -4.56 -2.01
CA PHE A 75 -3.29 -5.18 -1.62
C PHE A 75 -4.04 -5.78 -2.82
N THR A 76 -4.11 -5.04 -3.94
CA THR A 76 -4.77 -5.53 -5.16
C THR A 76 -4.02 -6.70 -5.81
N SER A 77 -2.71 -6.83 -5.60
CA SER A 77 -1.95 -7.99 -6.09
C SER A 77 -2.37 -9.31 -5.43
N LEU A 78 -2.96 -9.24 -4.23
CA LEU A 78 -3.49 -10.39 -3.50
C LEU A 78 -4.88 -10.83 -4.00
N LEU A 79 -5.58 -9.97 -4.73
CA LEU A 79 -6.95 -10.21 -5.19
C LEU A 79 -7.00 -10.98 -6.51
N HIS A 80 -8.05 -11.77 -6.73
CA HIS A 80 -8.33 -12.42 -8.00
C HIS A 80 -8.52 -11.39 -9.12
N ASN A 81 -9.22 -10.30 -8.79
CA ASN A 81 -9.43 -9.16 -9.68
C ASN A 81 -9.17 -7.86 -8.90
N PRO A 82 -8.31 -6.95 -9.39
CA PRO A 82 -8.06 -5.66 -8.73
C PRO A 82 -9.33 -4.82 -8.52
N TRP A 83 -10.35 -4.99 -9.35
CA TRP A 83 -11.63 -4.30 -9.23
C TRP A 83 -12.51 -4.78 -8.06
N ASP A 84 -12.10 -5.86 -7.39
CA ASP A 84 -12.78 -6.38 -6.21
C ASP A 84 -12.44 -5.60 -4.93
N LEU A 85 -11.54 -4.61 -5.02
CA LEU A 85 -11.31 -3.66 -3.94
C LEU A 85 -12.60 -2.89 -3.64
N VAL A 86 -13.12 -3.03 -2.42
CA VAL A 86 -14.36 -2.36 -1.99
C VAL A 86 -14.08 -0.97 -1.45
N GLY A 87 -13.05 -0.84 -0.62
CA GLY A 87 -12.71 0.44 -0.02
C GLY A 87 -11.44 0.40 0.80
N THR A 88 -10.97 1.59 1.15
CA THR A 88 -9.79 1.78 2.00
C THR A 88 -10.00 2.96 2.93
N LYS A 89 -9.40 2.86 4.12
CA LYS A 89 -9.30 3.95 5.07
C LYS A 89 -7.88 3.99 5.59
N MET A 90 -7.13 5.01 5.23
CA MET A 90 -5.69 5.09 5.47
C MET A 90 -5.32 6.32 6.29
N ARG A 91 -4.25 6.18 7.07
CA ARG A 91 -3.62 7.26 7.82
C ARG A 91 -2.13 7.31 7.50
N PHE A 92 -1.65 8.46 7.06
CA PHE A 92 -0.24 8.76 6.89
C PHE A 92 0.39 9.05 8.25
N ALA A 93 1.55 8.43 8.53
CA ALA A 93 2.21 8.53 9.82
C ALA A 93 3.63 9.11 9.73
N ALA A 94 4.35 8.87 8.61
CA ALA A 94 5.71 9.35 8.42
C ALA A 94 6.01 9.60 6.93
N ASN A 95 7.15 10.26 6.69
CA ASN A 95 7.64 10.56 5.34
C ASN A 95 8.42 9.37 4.76
N VAL A 96 8.45 9.30 3.43
CA VAL A 96 9.33 8.42 2.66
C VAL A 96 10.35 9.28 1.94
N PHE A 97 11.60 8.86 1.98
CA PHE A 97 12.73 9.55 1.36
C PHE A 97 13.31 8.71 0.22
N PRO A 98 14.11 9.33 -0.68
CA PRO A 98 14.91 8.57 -1.63
C PRO A 98 15.75 7.49 -0.92
N GLU A 99 15.95 6.36 -1.58
CA GLU A 99 16.66 5.17 -1.08
C GLU A 99 15.90 4.37 0.00
N ASP A 100 14.76 4.84 0.51
CA ASP A 100 13.93 4.02 1.39
C ASP A 100 13.38 2.80 0.64
N THR A 101 13.30 1.68 1.35
CA THR A 101 12.57 0.49 0.91
C THR A 101 11.27 0.39 1.70
N LEU A 102 10.17 0.15 1.00
CA LEU A 102 8.85 0.04 1.61
C LEU A 102 8.42 -1.42 1.67
N ARG A 103 8.12 -1.91 2.86
CA ARG A 103 7.47 -3.20 3.07
C ARG A 103 6.00 -2.99 3.35
N CYS A 104 5.14 -3.62 2.55
CA CYS A 104 3.70 -3.64 2.75
C CYS A 104 3.26 -4.99 3.27
N GLY A 105 2.30 -5.00 4.19
CA GLY A 105 1.75 -6.21 4.77
C GLY A 105 0.41 -5.95 5.45
N GLY A 106 -0.15 -6.96 6.08
CA GLY A 106 -1.43 -6.86 6.75
C GLY A 106 -1.87 -8.13 7.44
N GLU A 107 -3.07 -8.10 7.98
CA GLU A 107 -3.75 -9.23 8.60
C GLU A 107 -5.27 -9.12 8.40
N VAL A 108 -5.95 -10.24 8.41
CA VAL A 108 -7.40 -10.28 8.28
C VAL A 108 -8.06 -9.93 9.61
N LEU A 109 -8.90 -8.89 9.62
CA LEU A 109 -9.65 -8.45 10.80
C LEU A 109 -11.04 -9.09 10.89
N ALA A 110 -11.71 -9.22 9.75
CA ALA A 110 -13.06 -9.76 9.69
C ALA A 110 -13.36 -10.42 8.35
N LEU A 111 -14.30 -11.34 8.37
CA LEU A 111 -14.84 -12.06 7.22
C LEU A 111 -16.35 -11.86 7.19
N GLU A 112 -16.88 -11.37 6.10
CA GLU A 112 -18.31 -11.17 5.87
C GLU A 112 -18.77 -12.04 4.71
N PRO A 113 -19.33 -13.25 4.98
CA PRO A 113 -19.74 -14.15 3.93
C PRO A 113 -20.93 -13.59 3.14
N ILE A 114 -20.92 -13.83 1.82
CA ILE A 114 -22.04 -13.53 0.91
C ILE A 114 -22.55 -14.85 0.38
N GLU A 115 -23.82 -15.14 0.62
CA GLU A 115 -24.42 -16.41 0.22
C GLU A 115 -24.23 -16.66 -1.29
N GLY A 116 -23.64 -17.82 -1.62
CA GLY A 116 -23.46 -18.27 -3.00
C GLY A 116 -22.36 -17.58 -3.81
N SER A 117 -21.52 -16.72 -3.19
CA SER A 117 -20.51 -15.97 -3.97
C SER A 117 -19.17 -15.65 -3.27
N GLY A 118 -18.87 -16.30 -2.15
CA GLY A 118 -17.68 -16.01 -1.34
C GLY A 118 -17.96 -14.97 -0.26
N GLY A 119 -17.30 -13.83 -0.25
CA GLY A 119 -17.53 -12.83 0.78
C GLY A 119 -16.66 -11.58 0.65
N VAL A 120 -16.70 -10.75 1.68
CA VAL A 120 -15.83 -9.59 1.83
C VAL A 120 -14.83 -9.90 2.95
N ILE A 121 -13.55 -9.66 2.69
CA ILE A 121 -12.52 -9.60 3.72
C ILE A 121 -12.27 -8.16 4.12
N ILE A 122 -12.08 -7.93 5.41
CA ILE A 122 -11.65 -6.65 5.97
C ILE A 122 -10.28 -6.89 6.60
N CYS A 123 -9.28 -6.13 6.17
CA CYS A 123 -7.90 -6.33 6.57
C CYS A 123 -7.32 -5.06 7.18
N ALA A 124 -6.55 -5.20 8.26
CA ALA A 124 -5.58 -4.19 8.64
C ALA A 124 -4.43 -4.26 7.64
N VAL A 125 -4.01 -3.11 7.13
CA VAL A 125 -2.89 -3.01 6.20
C VAL A 125 -1.90 -1.94 6.68
N TRP A 126 -0.64 -2.17 6.39
CA TRP A 126 0.42 -1.26 6.79
C TRP A 126 1.55 -1.21 5.75
N GLN A 127 2.27 -0.11 5.79
CA GLN A 127 3.49 0.12 5.04
C GLN A 127 4.57 0.62 5.99
N ARG A 128 5.75 0.03 5.95
CA ARG A 128 6.90 0.38 6.81
C ARG A 128 8.14 0.57 5.95
N ASN A 129 9.04 1.44 6.42
CA ASN A 129 10.36 1.56 5.80
C ASN A 129 11.33 0.47 6.34
N GLN A 130 12.57 0.45 5.83
CA GLN A 130 13.62 -0.51 6.22
C GLN A 130 14.02 -0.44 7.71
N LYS A 131 13.67 0.66 8.40
CA LYS A 131 13.91 0.84 9.84
C LYS A 131 12.74 0.31 10.69
N GLY A 132 11.67 -0.18 10.05
CA GLY A 132 10.45 -0.62 10.71
C GLY A 132 9.49 0.52 11.10
N GLU A 133 9.80 1.77 10.72
CA GLU A 133 8.93 2.90 10.96
C GLU A 133 7.66 2.80 10.12
N VAL A 134 6.51 3.00 10.75
CA VAL A 134 5.21 2.97 10.05
C VAL A 134 5.05 4.24 9.23
N ILE A 135 4.94 4.06 7.92
CA ILE A 135 4.71 5.13 6.95
C ILE A 135 3.21 5.37 6.76
N LEU A 136 2.47 4.29 6.56
CA LEU A 136 1.04 4.30 6.25
C LEU A 136 0.39 3.10 6.91
N LYS A 137 -0.80 3.28 7.46
CA LYS A 137 -1.60 2.19 8.02
C LYS A 137 -3.09 2.48 7.91
N GLY A 138 -3.88 1.43 7.93
CA GLY A 138 -5.33 1.56 7.90
C GLY A 138 -6.03 0.24 7.64
N GLU A 139 -7.17 0.34 7.02
CA GLU A 139 -8.00 -0.80 6.66
C GLU A 139 -8.23 -0.83 5.15
N ALA A 140 -8.28 -2.03 4.60
CA ALA A 140 -8.67 -2.29 3.23
C ALA A 140 -9.68 -3.43 3.21
N SER A 141 -10.69 -3.33 2.36
CA SER A 141 -11.69 -4.36 2.19
C SER A 141 -11.83 -4.75 0.72
N ALA A 142 -12.06 -6.02 0.47
CA ALA A 142 -12.19 -6.56 -0.88
C ALA A 142 -13.17 -7.73 -0.93
N ARG A 143 -13.80 -7.92 -2.09
CA ARG A 143 -14.57 -9.11 -2.41
C ARG A 143 -13.63 -10.24 -2.79
N ILE A 144 -13.87 -11.41 -2.24
CA ILE A 144 -13.13 -12.62 -2.55
C ILE A 144 -14.12 -13.68 -3.02
N PRO A 145 -13.87 -14.31 -4.19
CA PRO A 145 -14.76 -15.34 -4.69
C PRO A 145 -14.70 -16.61 -3.83
N SER A 146 -15.78 -17.39 -3.84
CA SER A 146 -15.79 -18.75 -3.35
C SER A 146 -15.06 -19.67 -4.33
N ARG A 147 -14.55 -20.77 -3.81
CA ARG A 147 -13.92 -21.84 -4.63
C ARG A 147 -14.96 -22.57 -5.52
N SER A 148 -16.27 -22.45 -5.19
CA SER A 148 -17.46 -23.10 -5.78
C SER A 148 -17.32 -24.57 -6.07
#